data_437e4158e2a1194ce4cdb7a69386805c
#
_entry.id   437e4158e2a1194ce4cdb7a69386805c
#
_cell.length_a   1.000
_cell.length_b   1.000
_cell.length_c   1.000
_cell.angle_alpha   90.00
_cell.angle_beta   90.00
_cell.angle_gamma   90.00
#
_symmetry.space_group_name_H-M   'P 1'
#
loop_
_entity.id
_entity.type
_entity.pdbx_description
1 polymer ?
#
loop_
_entity_poly.entity_id
_entity_poly.type
_entity_poly.pdbx_seq_one_letter_code
_entity_poly.pdbx_strand_id
1 'polypeptide(L)'
;LEVEMKPITYKIIEKLHKDFVVTSSDGKLILGDTGAKLQQKTHQLFSGTIKFEDGSTRVIDDSKGQFILNTFADYKIGIFYKFVAELEMLKTVLKDKLTTDLDEFNSSDKWIALQYQSGKEGISLKNAEYLVALNIDFSSSTYWQFRDRMTTLERKENTLFWIFSKKGIEEKIYKTVLKKKDFTLSIFKKEYNVRKQDTEQNYKEIRERRLLSAQNYKAK
;
A
#
# COMPACT_ATOMS: atom_id res chain seq x y z
N LEU A 1 11.95 -8.42 -2.38
CA LEU A 1 11.67 -9.34 -1.27
C LEU A 1 10.16 -9.61 -1.21
N GLU A 2 9.77 -10.82 -0.80
CA GLU A 2 8.38 -11.25 -0.77
C GLU A 2 7.97 -11.60 0.67
N VAL A 3 6.74 -11.19 1.05
CA VAL A 3 6.19 -11.37 2.39
C VAL A 3 4.85 -12.12 2.32
N GLU A 4 4.70 -13.18 3.10
CA GLU A 4 3.41 -13.83 3.31
C GLU A 4 2.54 -12.95 4.20
N MET A 5 1.37 -12.57 3.71
CA MET A 5 0.39 -11.79 4.48
C MET A 5 -0.46 -12.72 5.36
N LYS A 6 -1.08 -12.16 6.39
CA LYS A 6 -1.99 -12.93 7.24
C LYS A 6 -3.16 -13.50 6.44
N PRO A 7 -3.68 -14.68 6.78
CA PRO A 7 -4.81 -15.31 6.08
C PRO A 7 -6.05 -14.40 5.95
N ILE A 8 -6.26 -13.52 6.93
CA ILE A 8 -7.38 -12.59 6.91
C ILE A 8 -7.29 -11.60 5.75
N THR A 9 -6.09 -11.15 5.39
CA THR A 9 -5.85 -10.24 4.27
C THR A 9 -6.32 -10.86 2.96
N TYR A 10 -5.91 -12.09 2.69
CA TYR A 10 -6.34 -12.82 1.49
C TYR A 10 -7.84 -13.06 1.44
N LYS A 11 -8.47 -13.41 2.59
CA LYS A 11 -9.92 -13.60 2.67
C LYS A 11 -10.70 -12.31 2.37
N ILE A 12 -10.22 -11.17 2.88
CA ILE A 12 -10.86 -9.88 2.61
C ILE A 12 -10.75 -9.52 1.12
N ILE A 13 -9.56 -9.74 0.51
CA ILE A 13 -9.33 -9.49 -0.92
C ILE A 13 -10.24 -10.39 -1.77
N GLU A 14 -10.28 -11.69 -1.49
CA GLU A 14 -11.13 -12.64 -2.20
C GLU A 14 -12.60 -12.23 -2.13
N LYS A 15 -13.09 -11.90 -0.92
CA LYS A 15 -14.46 -11.43 -0.72
C LYS A 15 -14.72 -10.12 -1.47
N LEU A 16 -13.78 -9.17 -1.43
CA LEU A 16 -13.93 -7.91 -2.15
C LEU A 16 -13.99 -8.11 -3.66
N HIS A 17 -13.20 -9.02 -4.21
CA HIS A 17 -13.21 -9.34 -5.64
C HIS A 17 -14.47 -10.08 -6.07
N LYS A 18 -15.07 -10.88 -5.18
CA LYS A 18 -16.31 -11.62 -5.44
C LYS A 18 -17.55 -10.74 -5.30
N ASP A 19 -17.65 -10.03 -4.18
CA ASP A 19 -18.88 -9.36 -3.75
C ASP A 19 -18.82 -7.83 -4.00
N PHE A 20 -17.67 -7.28 -4.36
CA PHE A 20 -17.39 -5.84 -4.56
C PHE A 20 -17.67 -4.97 -3.33
N VAL A 21 -18.01 -5.59 -2.22
CA VAL A 21 -18.26 -4.95 -0.92
C VAL A 21 -17.84 -5.87 0.21
N VAL A 22 -17.16 -5.30 1.20
CA VAL A 22 -16.86 -5.96 2.47
C VAL A 22 -17.28 -5.04 3.61
N THR A 23 -18.02 -5.58 4.57
CA THR A 23 -18.35 -4.88 5.80
C THR A 23 -17.47 -5.41 6.93
N SER A 24 -16.78 -4.51 7.63
CA SER A 24 -16.01 -4.86 8.83
C SER A 24 -16.93 -5.15 10.02
N SER A 25 -16.40 -5.73 11.09
CA SER A 25 -17.17 -6.08 12.30
C SER A 25 -17.84 -4.88 12.98
N ASP A 26 -17.26 -3.68 12.82
CA ASP A 26 -17.81 -2.41 13.33
C ASP A 26 -18.68 -1.66 12.29
N GLY A 27 -19.11 -2.34 11.23
CA GLY A 27 -20.03 -1.82 10.22
C GLY A 27 -19.41 -0.93 9.15
N LYS A 28 -18.10 -0.70 9.15
CA LYS A 28 -17.44 0.12 8.12
C LYS A 28 -17.35 -0.63 6.79
N LEU A 29 -17.49 0.12 5.70
CA LEU A 29 -17.56 -0.44 4.35
C LEU A 29 -16.24 -0.27 3.58
N ILE A 30 -15.88 -1.34 2.88
CA ILE A 30 -14.85 -1.36 1.85
C ILE A 30 -15.56 -1.62 0.53
N LEU A 31 -15.49 -0.68 -0.41
CA LEU A 31 -16.16 -0.80 -1.70
C LEU A 31 -15.17 -0.94 -2.84
N GLY A 32 -15.43 -1.92 -3.69
CA GLY A 32 -14.80 -2.13 -4.99
C GLY A 32 -15.82 -1.99 -6.14
N ASP A 33 -16.83 -1.12 -5.95
CA ASP A 33 -17.98 -0.93 -6.83
C ASP A 33 -17.62 -0.40 -8.23
N THR A 34 -16.40 0.11 -8.40
CA THR A 34 -15.82 0.44 -9.70
C THR A 34 -14.48 -0.26 -9.86
N GLY A 35 -14.06 -0.52 -11.12
CA GLY A 35 -12.76 -1.13 -11.35
C GLY A 35 -11.59 -0.33 -10.77
N ALA A 36 -11.68 1.01 -10.78
CA ALA A 36 -10.65 1.87 -10.19
C ALA A 36 -10.61 1.74 -8.65
N LYS A 37 -11.76 1.74 -7.99
CA LYS A 37 -11.84 1.51 -6.54
C LYS A 37 -11.37 0.10 -6.17
N LEU A 38 -11.80 -0.93 -6.92
CA LEU A 38 -11.36 -2.29 -6.70
C LEU A 38 -9.84 -2.42 -6.80
N GLN A 39 -9.23 -1.84 -7.84
CA GLN A 39 -7.78 -1.80 -8.00
C GLN A 39 -7.09 -1.12 -6.82
N GLN A 40 -7.58 0.05 -6.41
CA GLN A 40 -7.00 0.81 -5.30
C GLN A 40 -7.16 0.08 -3.95
N LYS A 41 -8.36 -0.47 -3.67
CA LYS A 41 -8.60 -1.23 -2.42
C LYS A 41 -7.78 -2.52 -2.38
N THR A 42 -7.66 -3.23 -3.50
CA THR A 42 -6.77 -4.40 -3.61
C THR A 42 -5.33 -4.03 -3.26
N HIS A 43 -4.84 -2.90 -3.77
CA HIS A 43 -3.49 -2.42 -3.48
C HIS A 43 -3.31 -2.05 -1.99
N GLN A 44 -4.28 -1.36 -1.38
CA GLN A 44 -4.28 -1.06 0.04
C GLN A 44 -4.27 -2.33 0.91
N LEU A 45 -5.11 -3.30 0.58
CA LEU A 45 -5.20 -4.56 1.31
C LEU A 45 -3.89 -5.35 1.26
N PHE A 46 -3.24 -5.42 0.10
CA PHE A 46 -1.91 -6.04 -0.02
C PHE A 46 -0.80 -5.24 0.68
N SER A 47 -1.00 -3.97 0.97
CA SER A 47 -0.09 -3.21 1.84
C SER A 47 -0.31 -3.46 3.33
N GLY A 48 -1.32 -4.25 3.69
CA GLY A 48 -1.72 -4.50 5.07
C GLY A 48 -2.63 -3.42 5.65
N THR A 49 -3.15 -2.51 4.83
CA THR A 49 -3.92 -1.34 5.27
C THR A 49 -5.23 -1.22 4.50
N ILE A 50 -6.13 -0.39 4.99
CA ILE A 50 -7.37 -0.03 4.28
C ILE A 50 -7.82 1.38 4.63
N LYS A 51 -8.38 2.07 3.65
CA LYS A 51 -9.19 3.28 3.81
C LYS A 51 -10.65 2.94 3.54
N PHE A 52 -11.50 3.10 4.55
CA PHE A 52 -12.94 2.87 4.46
C PHE A 52 -13.64 4.00 3.70
N GLU A 53 -14.92 3.80 3.40
CA GLU A 53 -15.74 4.78 2.68
C GLU A 53 -16.07 6.02 3.53
N ASP A 54 -16.02 5.91 4.85
CA ASP A 54 -16.15 7.04 5.79
C ASP A 54 -14.85 7.90 5.88
N GLY A 55 -13.82 7.53 5.13
CA GLY A 55 -12.52 8.22 5.12
C GLY A 55 -11.54 7.74 6.18
N SER A 56 -11.99 6.98 7.18
CA SER A 56 -11.10 6.42 8.21
C SER A 56 -10.17 5.36 7.62
N THR A 57 -9.02 5.17 8.28
CA THR A 57 -8.02 4.18 7.88
C THR A 57 -7.80 3.15 8.97
N ARG A 58 -7.31 1.97 8.60
CA ARG A 58 -6.96 0.90 9.55
C ARG A 58 -5.81 0.07 9.04
N VAL A 59 -4.93 -0.32 9.96
CA VAL A 59 -3.97 -1.41 9.76
C VAL A 59 -4.71 -2.73 10.02
N ILE A 60 -4.72 -3.62 9.04
CA ILE A 60 -5.35 -4.96 9.13
C ILE A 60 -4.31 -6.08 9.21
N ASP A 61 -3.10 -5.79 8.76
CA ASP A 61 -2.00 -6.75 8.68
C ASP A 61 -0.66 -6.03 8.83
N ASP A 62 0.13 -6.43 9.79
CA ASP A 62 1.44 -5.85 10.09
C ASP A 62 2.62 -6.70 9.58
N SER A 63 2.34 -7.75 8.77
CA SER A 63 3.35 -8.70 8.31
C SER A 63 4.53 -8.02 7.61
N LYS A 64 4.29 -6.99 6.79
CA LYS A 64 5.37 -6.23 6.14
C LYS A 64 6.24 -5.48 7.13
N GLY A 65 5.63 -4.85 8.14
CA GLY A 65 6.37 -4.17 9.21
C GLY A 65 7.24 -5.14 10.01
N GLN A 66 6.68 -6.28 10.40
CA GLN A 66 7.41 -7.34 11.12
C GLN A 66 8.55 -7.92 10.26
N PHE A 67 8.29 -8.14 8.99
CA PHE A 67 9.32 -8.61 8.05
C PHE A 67 10.49 -7.62 7.94
N ILE A 68 10.20 -6.32 7.82
CA ILE A 68 11.24 -5.27 7.77
C ILE A 68 12.04 -5.26 9.08
N LEU A 69 11.36 -5.30 10.24
CA LEU A 69 12.01 -5.32 11.55
C LEU A 69 12.99 -6.48 11.67
N ASN A 70 12.57 -7.68 11.25
CA ASN A 70 13.40 -8.88 11.38
C ASN A 70 14.53 -8.94 10.34
N THR A 71 14.26 -8.49 9.10
CA THR A 71 15.22 -8.61 8.00
C THR A 71 16.35 -7.58 8.09
N PHE A 72 16.05 -6.38 8.59
CA PHE A 72 17.00 -5.27 8.63
C PHE A 72 17.42 -4.88 10.05
N ALA A 73 17.28 -5.78 11.02
CA ALA A 73 17.51 -5.51 12.45
C ALA A 73 18.88 -4.85 12.75
N ASP A 74 19.92 -5.28 12.03
CA ASP A 74 21.32 -4.87 12.23
C ASP A 74 21.75 -3.71 11.32
N TYR A 75 20.85 -3.17 10.52
CA TYR A 75 21.16 -2.13 9.54
C TYR A 75 20.39 -0.85 9.82
N LYS A 76 20.97 0.29 9.47
CA LYS A 76 20.30 1.58 9.46
C LYS A 76 19.62 1.79 8.11
N ILE A 77 18.29 1.94 8.08
CA ILE A 77 17.53 1.96 6.84
C ILE A 77 16.64 3.20 6.70
N GLY A 78 16.39 3.57 5.42
CA GLY A 78 15.34 4.51 5.04
C GLY A 78 14.15 3.74 4.44
N ILE A 79 12.94 3.94 4.98
CA ILE A 79 11.71 3.25 4.57
C ILE A 79 10.80 4.23 3.83
N PHE A 80 10.36 3.84 2.64
CA PHE A 80 9.42 4.62 1.83
C PHE A 80 8.04 3.97 1.85
N TYR A 81 7.04 4.74 2.27
CA TYR A 81 5.65 4.31 2.33
C TYR A 81 4.75 5.14 1.39
N LYS A 82 3.64 4.58 0.96
CA LYS A 82 2.65 5.22 0.07
C LYS A 82 1.39 5.66 0.81
N PHE A 83 0.79 4.77 1.59
CA PHE A 83 -0.45 5.02 2.31
C PHE A 83 -0.19 5.50 3.74
N VAL A 84 -1.00 6.47 4.22
CA VAL A 84 -0.84 7.01 5.58
C VAL A 84 -0.91 5.91 6.65
N ALA A 85 -1.80 4.94 6.48
CA ALA A 85 -1.91 3.82 7.42
C ALA A 85 -0.69 2.88 7.44
N GLU A 86 0.16 2.90 6.40
CA GLU A 86 1.45 2.18 6.44
C GLU A 86 2.40 2.83 7.45
N LEU A 87 2.39 4.16 7.58
CA LEU A 87 3.17 4.83 8.62
C LEU A 87 2.69 4.44 10.02
N GLU A 88 1.38 4.34 10.23
CA GLU A 88 0.83 3.91 11.53
C GLU A 88 1.22 2.45 11.85
N MET A 89 1.23 1.58 10.85
CA MET A 89 1.74 0.21 11.00
C MET A 89 3.23 0.22 11.38
N LEU A 90 4.06 1.01 10.69
CA LEU A 90 5.49 1.13 10.97
C LEU A 90 5.74 1.66 12.39
N LYS A 91 5.03 2.71 12.81
CA LYS A 91 5.13 3.25 14.18
C LYS A 91 4.78 2.20 15.23
N THR A 92 3.73 1.42 15.00
CA THR A 92 3.29 0.38 15.93
C THR A 92 4.31 -0.74 16.06
N VAL A 93 4.90 -1.17 14.94
CA VAL A 93 5.84 -2.31 14.90
C VAL A 93 7.24 -1.88 15.33
N LEU A 94 7.74 -0.75 14.83
CA LEU A 94 9.13 -0.32 15.01
C LEU A 94 9.35 0.53 16.27
N LYS A 95 8.27 1.14 16.79
CA LYS A 95 8.28 1.94 18.04
C LYS A 95 9.41 2.98 18.03
N ASP A 96 10.23 2.97 19.07
CA ASP A 96 11.33 3.92 19.27
C ASP A 96 12.46 3.82 18.23
N LYS A 97 12.48 2.74 17.43
CA LYS A 97 13.44 2.56 16.33
C LYS A 97 13.12 3.44 15.12
N LEU A 98 11.90 4.01 15.04
CA LEU A 98 11.44 4.78 13.89
C LEU A 98 11.38 6.28 14.20
N THR A 99 11.79 7.07 13.22
CA THR A 99 11.53 8.52 13.17
C THR A 99 10.97 8.94 11.81
N THR A 100 10.39 10.11 11.74
CA THR A 100 10.03 10.81 10.49
C THR A 100 10.82 12.10 10.32
N ASP A 101 11.70 12.41 11.30
CA ASP A 101 12.54 13.59 11.31
C ASP A 101 13.95 13.26 10.79
N LEU A 102 14.45 14.08 9.87
CA LEU A 102 15.73 13.85 9.20
C LEU A 102 16.92 14.15 10.11
N ASP A 103 16.80 15.15 10.98
CA ASP A 103 17.89 15.52 11.90
C ASP A 103 18.05 14.45 12.98
N GLU A 104 16.93 13.94 13.49
CA GLU A 104 16.94 12.80 14.41
C GLU A 104 17.51 11.53 13.76
N PHE A 105 17.13 11.25 12.51
CA PHE A 105 17.72 10.14 11.75
C PHE A 105 19.23 10.29 11.60
N ASN A 106 19.71 11.50 11.27
CA ASN A 106 21.14 11.73 11.04
C ASN A 106 21.97 11.68 12.33
N SER A 107 21.39 12.01 13.47
CA SER A 107 22.07 12.08 14.78
C SER A 107 21.88 10.87 15.69
N SER A 108 21.12 9.85 15.25
CA SER A 108 20.82 8.65 16.02
C SER A 108 20.89 7.39 15.17
N ASP A 109 20.68 6.21 15.79
CA ASP A 109 20.59 4.92 15.09
C ASP A 109 19.15 4.58 14.62
N LYS A 110 18.22 5.54 14.71
CA LYS A 110 16.85 5.34 14.28
C LYS A 110 16.73 5.17 12.77
N TRP A 111 15.72 4.42 12.36
CA TRP A 111 15.29 4.30 10.98
C TRP A 111 14.38 5.46 10.60
N ILE A 112 14.41 5.90 9.35
CA ILE A 112 13.51 6.97 8.90
C ILE A 112 12.40 6.42 8.02
N ALA A 113 11.15 6.90 8.23
CA ALA A 113 10.04 6.66 7.32
C ALA A 113 9.67 7.93 6.56
N LEU A 114 9.66 7.85 5.24
CA LEU A 114 9.34 8.95 4.33
C LEU A 114 8.20 8.56 3.39
N GLN A 115 7.26 9.47 3.18
CA GLN A 115 6.22 9.24 2.18
C GLN A 115 6.80 9.40 0.77
N TYR A 116 6.37 8.57 -0.17
CA TYR A 116 6.81 8.60 -1.57
C TYR A 116 6.75 10.00 -2.21
N GLN A 117 5.74 10.78 -1.86
CA GLN A 117 5.52 12.11 -2.41
C GLN A 117 6.34 13.20 -1.71
N SER A 118 6.66 13.03 -0.43
CA SER A 118 7.44 14.00 0.35
C SER A 118 8.93 14.00 -0.03
N GLY A 119 9.42 12.94 -0.61
CA GLY A 119 10.80 12.83 -1.13
C GLY A 119 11.08 13.69 -2.38
N LYS A 120 10.25 14.72 -2.63
CA LYS A 120 10.44 15.60 -3.80
C LYS A 120 11.59 16.59 -3.65
N GLU A 121 12.05 16.86 -2.45
CA GLU A 121 13.10 17.84 -2.16
C GLU A 121 14.33 17.09 -1.64
N GLY A 122 15.38 16.99 -2.43
CA GLY A 122 16.79 16.66 -2.15
C GLY A 122 17.16 16.08 -0.78
N ILE A 123 16.37 15.13 -0.25
CA ILE A 123 16.64 14.52 1.05
C ILE A 123 17.82 13.58 0.92
N SER A 124 18.93 13.92 1.58
CA SER A 124 20.10 13.04 1.62
C SER A 124 19.92 11.96 2.68
N LEU A 125 19.84 10.70 2.26
CA LEU A 125 19.82 9.53 3.14
C LEU A 125 21.18 8.82 3.17
N LYS A 126 22.29 9.57 3.11
CA LYS A 126 23.65 9.03 3.07
C LYS A 126 23.99 8.14 4.27
N ASN A 127 23.31 8.36 5.40
CA ASN A 127 23.49 7.58 6.62
C ASN A 127 22.66 6.28 6.66
N ALA A 128 21.78 6.03 5.69
CA ALA A 128 21.09 4.75 5.57
C ALA A 128 22.00 3.75 4.83
N GLU A 129 22.12 2.53 5.31
CA GLU A 129 22.84 1.46 4.62
C GLU A 129 21.99 0.89 3.48
N TYR A 130 20.68 0.75 3.72
CA TYR A 130 19.72 0.28 2.72
C TYR A 130 18.50 1.18 2.66
N LEU A 131 17.86 1.15 1.49
CA LEU A 131 16.57 1.79 1.26
C LEU A 131 15.52 0.70 1.06
N VAL A 132 14.36 0.87 1.65
CA VAL A 132 13.27 -0.10 1.63
C VAL A 132 11.99 0.58 1.14
N ALA A 133 11.45 0.12 0.03
CA ALA A 133 10.16 0.57 -0.49
C ALA A 133 9.07 -0.42 -0.05
N LEU A 134 8.20 0.03 0.84
CA LEU A 134 7.10 -0.76 1.39
C LEU A 134 5.99 -1.02 0.36
N ASN A 135 5.89 -0.13 -0.64
CA ASN A 135 4.87 -0.17 -1.67
C ASN A 135 5.42 0.35 -3.01
N ILE A 136 4.61 0.30 -4.06
CA ILE A 136 4.96 0.77 -5.41
C ILE A 136 3.80 1.55 -6.01
N ASP A 137 4.09 2.56 -6.83
CA ASP A 137 3.06 3.33 -7.53
C ASP A 137 2.65 2.69 -8.85
N PHE A 138 1.41 2.95 -9.29
CA PHE A 138 0.91 2.50 -10.59
C PHE A 138 1.55 3.22 -11.77
N SER A 139 2.06 4.42 -11.53
CA SER A 139 2.69 5.27 -12.54
C SER A 139 4.15 4.91 -12.75
N SER A 140 4.51 4.66 -14.00
CA SER A 140 5.91 4.42 -14.38
C SER A 140 6.77 5.67 -14.19
N SER A 141 6.23 6.86 -14.47
CA SER A 141 6.96 8.11 -14.24
C SER A 141 7.29 8.33 -12.77
N THR A 142 6.33 8.06 -11.87
CA THR A 142 6.54 8.12 -10.42
C THR A 142 7.61 7.12 -9.97
N TYR A 143 7.57 5.89 -10.50
CA TYR A 143 8.57 4.86 -10.20
C TYR A 143 9.98 5.30 -10.61
N TRP A 144 10.15 5.77 -11.84
CA TRP A 144 11.47 6.19 -12.34
C TRP A 144 11.98 7.43 -11.63
N GLN A 145 11.13 8.43 -11.39
CA GLN A 145 11.49 9.61 -10.59
C GLN A 145 11.90 9.24 -9.16
N PHE A 146 11.19 8.31 -8.52
CA PHE A 146 11.58 7.80 -7.21
C PHE A 146 12.94 7.13 -7.25
N ARG A 147 13.17 6.23 -8.20
CA ARG A 147 14.43 5.53 -8.37
C ARG A 147 15.60 6.49 -8.62
N ASP A 148 15.39 7.47 -9.50
CA ASP A 148 16.45 8.44 -9.84
C ASP A 148 16.84 9.31 -8.64
N ARG A 149 15.89 9.64 -7.77
CA ARG A 149 16.18 10.40 -6.53
C ARG A 149 16.97 9.60 -5.51
N MET A 150 16.85 8.29 -5.53
CA MET A 150 17.63 7.42 -4.65
C MET A 150 19.09 7.35 -5.08
N THR A 151 19.41 7.79 -6.30
CA THR A 151 20.77 7.88 -6.83
C THR A 151 21.31 9.29 -6.58
N THR A 152 21.88 9.54 -5.40
CA THR A 152 22.55 10.82 -5.13
C THR A 152 24.03 10.75 -5.50
N LEU A 153 24.60 11.89 -5.93
CA LEU A 153 26.04 12.01 -6.28
C LEU A 153 26.98 11.62 -5.12
N GLU A 154 26.48 11.70 -3.89
CA GLU A 154 27.25 11.36 -2.67
C GLU A 154 27.24 9.86 -2.33
N ARG A 155 26.38 9.07 -2.97
CA ARG A 155 26.26 7.63 -2.75
C ARG A 155 26.89 6.85 -3.90
N LYS A 156 27.95 6.10 -3.59
CA LYS A 156 28.61 5.25 -4.59
C LYS A 156 27.79 4.03 -4.98
N GLU A 157 26.99 3.48 -4.04
CA GLU A 157 26.11 2.33 -4.27
C GLU A 157 24.82 2.49 -3.45
N ASN A 158 23.67 2.26 -4.09
CA ASN A 158 22.36 2.28 -3.46
C ASN A 158 21.70 0.92 -3.66
N THR A 159 21.47 0.18 -2.57
CA THR A 159 20.60 -0.99 -2.62
C THR A 159 19.22 -0.61 -2.16
N LEU A 160 18.24 -0.71 -3.06
CA LEU A 160 16.83 -0.48 -2.81
C LEU A 160 16.08 -1.81 -2.81
N PHE A 161 15.52 -2.17 -1.68
CA PHE A 161 14.67 -3.36 -1.53
C PHE A 161 13.20 -3.00 -1.69
N TRP A 162 12.52 -3.70 -2.58
CA TRP A 162 11.07 -3.66 -2.73
C TRP A 162 10.42 -4.78 -1.93
N ILE A 163 9.42 -4.44 -1.11
CA ILE A 163 8.69 -5.41 -0.29
C ILE A 163 7.35 -5.70 -0.94
N PHE A 164 7.21 -6.87 -1.51
CA PHE A 164 5.98 -7.33 -2.16
C PHE A 164 5.24 -8.35 -1.30
N SER A 165 3.92 -8.26 -1.31
CA SER A 165 3.08 -9.30 -0.73
C SER A 165 3.07 -10.52 -1.64
N LYS A 166 3.20 -11.71 -1.08
CA LYS A 166 3.05 -12.96 -1.83
C LYS A 166 1.68 -13.00 -2.51
N LYS A 167 1.66 -13.33 -3.80
CA LYS A 167 0.48 -13.25 -4.68
C LYS A 167 -0.12 -11.84 -4.80
N GLY A 168 0.61 -10.81 -4.38
CA GLY A 168 0.17 -9.42 -4.37
C GLY A 168 0.15 -8.77 -5.76
N ILE A 169 -0.48 -7.61 -5.80
CA ILE A 169 -0.55 -6.78 -7.01
C ILE A 169 0.79 -6.08 -7.29
N GLU A 170 1.63 -5.90 -6.28
CA GLU A 170 2.84 -5.08 -6.33
C GLU A 170 3.87 -5.62 -7.32
N GLU A 171 4.04 -6.95 -7.37
CA GLU A 171 4.97 -7.57 -8.34
C GLU A 171 4.54 -7.32 -9.79
N LYS A 172 3.22 -7.35 -10.04
CA LYS A 172 2.65 -7.08 -11.37
C LYS A 172 2.81 -5.62 -11.76
N ILE A 173 2.62 -4.70 -10.80
CA ILE A 173 2.89 -3.28 -10.98
C ILE A 173 4.36 -3.10 -11.33
N TYR A 174 5.26 -3.67 -10.56
CA TYR A 174 6.72 -3.58 -10.76
C TYR A 174 7.13 -4.04 -12.15
N LYS A 175 6.70 -5.23 -12.59
CA LYS A 175 6.98 -5.77 -13.93
C LYS A 175 6.47 -4.85 -15.05
N THR A 176 5.42 -4.09 -14.79
CA THR A 176 4.82 -3.17 -15.77
C THR A 176 5.59 -1.85 -15.84
N VAL A 177 5.87 -1.23 -14.69
CA VAL A 177 6.55 0.08 -14.64
C VAL A 177 8.02 -0.01 -15.06
N LEU A 178 8.67 -1.16 -14.86
CA LEU A 178 10.01 -1.43 -15.40
C LEU A 178 10.06 -1.31 -16.93
N LYS A 179 8.98 -1.63 -17.63
CA LYS A 179 8.85 -1.50 -19.08
C LYS A 179 8.46 -0.08 -19.52
N LYS A 180 8.55 0.91 -18.63
CA LYS A 180 8.11 2.30 -18.83
C LYS A 180 6.63 2.41 -19.23
N LYS A 181 5.78 1.53 -18.67
CA LYS A 181 4.33 1.51 -18.87
C LYS A 181 3.62 1.66 -17.53
N ASP A 182 2.54 2.43 -17.51
CA ASP A 182 1.70 2.56 -16.33
C ASP A 182 0.88 1.28 -16.10
N PHE A 183 0.70 0.90 -14.84
CA PHE A 183 -0.19 -0.20 -14.47
C PHE A 183 -1.63 0.29 -14.49
N THR A 184 -2.24 0.20 -15.66
CA THR A 184 -3.56 0.74 -15.93
C THR A 184 -4.69 -0.18 -15.43
N LEU A 185 -5.90 0.39 -15.35
CA LEU A 185 -7.11 -0.35 -15.02
C LEU A 185 -7.37 -1.54 -15.99
N SER A 186 -7.02 -1.38 -17.27
CA SER A 186 -7.17 -2.47 -18.25
C SER A 186 -6.25 -3.65 -17.96
N ILE A 187 -5.02 -3.39 -17.53
CA ILE A 187 -4.08 -4.44 -17.09
C ILE A 187 -4.63 -5.11 -15.83
N PHE A 188 -5.07 -4.33 -14.83
CA PHE A 188 -5.66 -4.86 -13.60
C PHE A 188 -6.86 -5.77 -13.89
N LYS A 189 -7.82 -5.32 -14.71
CA LYS A 189 -9.01 -6.11 -15.07
C LYS A 189 -8.64 -7.43 -15.73
N LYS A 190 -7.64 -7.43 -16.62
CA LYS A 190 -7.15 -8.64 -17.27
C LYS A 190 -6.52 -9.62 -16.28
N GLU A 191 -5.68 -9.11 -15.38
CA GLU A 191 -4.96 -9.92 -14.39
C GLU A 191 -5.89 -10.56 -13.35
N TYR A 192 -6.95 -9.87 -12.97
CA TYR A 192 -7.90 -10.34 -11.95
C TYR A 192 -9.23 -10.84 -12.52
N ASN A 193 -9.33 -11.03 -13.85
CA ASN A 193 -10.52 -11.52 -14.54
C ASN A 193 -11.80 -10.72 -14.19
N VAL A 194 -11.67 -9.41 -13.96
CA VAL A 194 -12.79 -8.54 -13.63
C VAL A 194 -13.58 -8.22 -14.89
N ARG A 195 -14.76 -8.81 -15.05
CA ARG A 195 -15.62 -8.61 -16.22
C ARG A 195 -16.35 -7.28 -16.16
N LYS A 196 -16.53 -6.62 -17.31
CA LYS A 196 -17.24 -5.34 -17.41
C LYS A 196 -18.70 -5.46 -16.95
N GLN A 197 -19.34 -6.58 -17.25
CA GLN A 197 -20.74 -6.88 -16.86
C GLN A 197 -20.91 -7.03 -15.35
N ASP A 198 -19.93 -7.62 -14.65
CA ASP A 198 -19.98 -7.81 -13.20
C ASP A 198 -19.94 -6.47 -12.44
N THR A 199 -19.29 -5.46 -13.02
CA THR A 199 -19.20 -4.12 -12.41
C THR A 199 -20.48 -3.29 -12.58
N GLU A 200 -21.22 -3.43 -13.68
CA GLU A 200 -22.44 -2.66 -13.92
C GLU A 200 -23.67 -3.24 -13.20
N GLN A 201 -23.81 -4.55 -13.17
CA GLN A 201 -24.93 -5.22 -12.51
C GLN A 201 -24.81 -5.12 -10.97
N ASN A 202 -23.61 -5.32 -10.45
CA ASN A 202 -23.34 -5.17 -9.02
C ASN A 202 -23.44 -3.70 -8.54
N TYR A 203 -23.15 -2.72 -9.41
CA TYR A 203 -23.35 -1.31 -9.07
C TYR A 203 -24.80 -0.97 -8.74
N LYS A 204 -25.78 -1.53 -9.48
CA LYS A 204 -27.21 -1.36 -9.20
C LYS A 204 -27.59 -2.02 -7.87
N GLU A 205 -27.18 -3.26 -7.64
CA GLU A 205 -27.49 -3.99 -6.41
C GLU A 205 -26.85 -3.35 -5.16
N ILE A 206 -25.62 -2.87 -5.25
CA ILE A 206 -24.94 -2.18 -4.14
C ILE A 206 -25.64 -0.84 -3.86
N ARG A 207 -26.06 -0.11 -4.88
CA ARG A 207 -26.81 1.14 -4.73
C ARG A 207 -28.16 0.92 -4.07
N GLU A 208 -28.88 -0.13 -4.44
CA GLU A 208 -30.15 -0.51 -3.83
C GLU A 208 -29.98 -0.93 -2.36
N ARG A 209 -28.98 -1.74 -2.04
CA ARG A 209 -28.64 -2.11 -0.65
C ARG A 209 -28.25 -0.91 0.20
N ARG A 210 -27.56 0.09 -0.34
CA ARG A 210 -27.24 1.35 0.33
C ARG A 210 -28.47 2.19 0.63
N LEU A 211 -29.39 2.29 -0.32
CA LEU A 211 -30.67 3.02 -0.13
C LEU A 211 -31.52 2.35 0.96
N LEU A 212 -31.61 1.03 0.97
CA LEU A 212 -32.30 0.26 1.99
C LEU A 212 -31.67 0.39 3.39
N SER A 213 -30.33 0.36 3.49
CA SER A 213 -29.64 0.54 4.77
C SER A 213 -29.76 1.96 5.32
N ALA A 214 -29.72 2.98 4.45
CA ALA A 214 -29.92 4.37 4.84
C ALA A 214 -31.37 4.68 5.28
N GLN A 215 -32.36 4.02 4.68
CA GLN A 215 -33.77 4.11 5.11
C GLN A 215 -34.01 3.46 6.47
N ASN A 216 -33.40 2.31 6.73
CA ASN A 216 -33.49 1.61 8.01
C ASN A 216 -32.78 2.34 9.16
N TYR A 217 -31.80 3.21 8.86
CA TYR A 217 -31.11 4.04 9.87
C TYR A 217 -31.91 5.29 10.24
N LYS A 218 -32.76 5.79 9.34
CA LYS A 218 -33.67 6.93 9.62
C LYS A 218 -34.97 6.51 10.31
N ALA A 219 -35.29 5.22 10.37
CA ALA A 219 -36.49 4.66 10.97
C ALA A 219 -36.28 4.14 12.43
N LYS A 220 -35.09 4.33 12.97
CA LYS A 220 -34.74 4.12 14.38
C LYS A 220 -34.36 5.46 15.03
#